data_2f7f1d7fa50c2e9e1dc82a1058b4b7fa
#
_entry.id   2f7f1d7fa50c2e9e1dc82a1058b4b7fa
#
_cell.length_a   1.000
_cell.length_b   1.000
_cell.length_c   1.000
_cell.angle_alpha   90.00
_cell.angle_beta   90.00
_cell.angle_gamma   90.00
#
_symmetry.space_group_name_H-M   'P 1'
#
loop_
_entity.id
_entity.type
_entity.pdbx_description
1 polymer ?
#
loop_
_entity_poly.entity_id
_entity_poly.type
_entity_poly.pdbx_seq_one_letter_code
_entity_poly.pdbx_strand_id
1 'polypeptide(L)'
;MSDNLKETLHVDDLYEKWFLEYASYVNLDRAIPHIHDGLKPVQRRILHAMKVQDDGRYTKVANLIGQTMQYHPHGDASIGDALVKIGQKELMIDTQGNWGDIRTGDVAAAPRYIEARLSPFALATSFDDETTDWQMSYDGRKREPILLPIKFPLLLAHGAEGIGVGLRTYILPHNFIELCQASIAIIKKKSFELYPDFLTGGFVDVQNYQDGLQGGKIKCR
;
A
#
# COMPACT_ATOMS: atom_id res chain seq x y z
N MET A 1 -35.94 -44.19 -8.47
CA MET A 1 -35.74 -43.73 -7.07
C MET A 1 -34.49 -42.89 -7.07
N SER A 2 -34.67 -41.60 -7.13
CA SER A 2 -33.57 -40.63 -7.07
C SER A 2 -33.31 -40.30 -5.60
N ASP A 3 -32.20 -40.80 -5.06
CA ASP A 3 -31.69 -40.41 -3.77
C ASP A 3 -31.29 -38.92 -3.84
N ASN A 4 -32.16 -38.07 -3.32
CA ASN A 4 -31.81 -36.69 -2.97
C ASN A 4 -30.86 -36.74 -1.77
N LEU A 5 -29.56 -36.82 -2.02
CA LEU A 5 -28.53 -36.51 -1.06
C LEU A 5 -28.71 -35.04 -0.68
N LYS A 6 -29.39 -34.78 0.43
CA LYS A 6 -29.33 -33.50 1.12
C LYS A 6 -27.90 -33.36 1.65
N GLU A 7 -27.09 -32.54 1.00
CA GLU A 7 -25.84 -32.07 1.60
C GLU A 7 -26.20 -31.33 2.91
N THR A 8 -25.98 -31.98 4.00
CA THR A 8 -26.03 -31.34 5.33
C THR A 8 -24.72 -30.58 5.50
N LEU A 9 -24.74 -29.28 5.24
CA LEU A 9 -23.64 -28.38 5.62
C LEU A 9 -23.56 -28.33 7.14
N HIS A 10 -22.48 -28.86 7.69
CA HIS A 10 -22.19 -28.75 9.12
C HIS A 10 -21.64 -27.34 9.41
N VAL A 11 -22.00 -26.79 10.57
CA VAL A 11 -21.54 -25.47 11.02
C VAL A 11 -19.99 -25.43 11.12
N ASP A 12 -19.37 -26.56 11.42
CA ASP A 12 -17.92 -26.70 11.48
C ASP A 12 -17.26 -26.46 10.12
N ASP A 13 -17.82 -27.03 9.03
CA ASP A 13 -17.32 -26.79 7.67
C ASP A 13 -17.41 -25.31 7.27
N LEU A 14 -18.45 -24.63 7.78
CA LEU A 14 -18.67 -23.20 7.52
C LEU A 14 -17.60 -22.34 8.21
N TYR A 15 -17.21 -22.70 9.44
CA TYR A 15 -16.17 -22.00 10.19
C TYR A 15 -14.77 -22.36 9.68
N GLU A 16 -14.47 -23.62 9.47
CA GLU A 16 -13.13 -24.04 9.07
C GLU A 16 -12.77 -23.61 7.65
N LYS A 17 -13.70 -23.73 6.70
CA LYS A 17 -13.41 -23.46 5.30
C LYS A 17 -13.71 -22.01 4.92
N TRP A 18 -14.92 -21.57 5.08
CA TRP A 18 -15.34 -20.25 4.57
C TRP A 18 -14.79 -19.09 5.39
N PHE A 19 -14.76 -19.22 6.70
CA PHE A 19 -14.18 -18.20 7.55
C PHE A 19 -12.66 -18.08 7.34
N LEU A 20 -11.96 -19.20 7.19
CA LEU A 20 -10.54 -19.23 6.91
C LEU A 20 -10.22 -18.61 5.53
N GLU A 21 -11.01 -18.95 4.51
CA GLU A 21 -10.89 -18.36 3.17
C GLU A 21 -11.13 -16.84 3.23
N TYR A 22 -12.18 -16.40 3.91
CA TYR A 22 -12.47 -14.98 4.10
C TYR A 22 -11.38 -14.26 4.89
N ALA A 23 -10.91 -14.83 5.99
CA ALA A 23 -9.85 -14.26 6.80
C ALA A 23 -8.54 -14.15 6.03
N SER A 24 -8.19 -15.18 5.24
CA SER A 24 -7.02 -15.18 4.36
C SER A 24 -7.12 -14.07 3.32
N TYR A 25 -8.27 -13.98 2.64
CA TYR A 25 -8.53 -12.91 1.66
C TYR A 25 -8.38 -11.51 2.29
N VAL A 26 -9.03 -11.25 3.43
CA VAL A 26 -8.93 -9.93 4.11
C VAL A 26 -7.50 -9.61 4.52
N ASN A 27 -6.74 -10.60 4.95
CA ASN A 27 -5.35 -10.38 5.35
C ASN A 27 -4.43 -10.15 4.16
N LEU A 28 -4.45 -11.02 3.15
CA LEU A 28 -3.50 -11.00 2.04
C LEU A 28 -3.87 -10.02 0.93
N ASP A 29 -5.17 -9.91 0.61
CA ASP A 29 -5.63 -9.09 -0.50
C ASP A 29 -6.11 -7.69 -0.10
N ARG A 30 -6.06 -7.33 1.19
CA ARG A 30 -6.55 -6.03 1.65
C ARG A 30 -5.70 -5.37 2.71
N ALA A 31 -5.38 -6.08 3.83
CA ALA A 31 -4.88 -5.43 5.04
C ALA A 31 -3.36 -5.33 5.09
N ILE A 32 -2.65 -6.36 4.64
CA ILE A 32 -1.21 -6.50 4.83
C ILE A 32 -0.48 -6.09 3.53
N PRO A 33 0.46 -5.12 3.60
CA PRO A 33 1.31 -4.81 2.46
C PRO A 33 2.31 -5.94 2.21
N HIS A 34 2.69 -6.16 0.95
CA HIS A 34 3.71 -7.15 0.62
C HIS A 34 5.11 -6.59 0.91
N ILE A 35 6.00 -7.42 1.46
CA ILE A 35 7.32 -6.97 1.92
C ILE A 35 8.22 -6.49 0.77
N HIS A 36 8.10 -7.06 -0.43
CA HIS A 36 8.97 -6.74 -1.56
C HIS A 36 8.67 -5.37 -2.18
N ASP A 37 7.40 -4.98 -2.29
CA ASP A 37 7.02 -3.69 -2.89
C ASP A 37 6.44 -2.69 -1.87
N GLY A 38 6.19 -3.12 -0.65
CA GLY A 38 5.65 -2.26 0.41
C GLY A 38 4.20 -1.83 0.20
N LEU A 39 3.50 -2.42 -0.75
CA LEU A 39 2.18 -1.99 -1.18
C LEU A 39 1.08 -2.99 -0.81
N LYS A 40 -0.07 -2.44 -0.47
CA LYS A 40 -1.32 -3.21 -0.44
C LYS A 40 -1.83 -3.40 -1.88
N PRO A 41 -2.63 -4.44 -2.17
CA PRO A 41 -3.14 -4.69 -3.52
C PRO A 41 -3.82 -3.48 -4.16
N VAL A 42 -4.66 -2.73 -3.43
CA VAL A 42 -5.30 -1.51 -3.95
C VAL A 42 -4.27 -0.44 -4.34
N GLN A 43 -3.22 -0.26 -3.56
CA GLN A 43 -2.17 0.73 -3.83
C GLN A 43 -1.38 0.36 -5.09
N ARG A 44 -1.03 -0.92 -5.23
CA ARG A 44 -0.34 -1.45 -6.41
C ARG A 44 -1.17 -1.27 -7.67
N ARG A 45 -2.47 -1.56 -7.61
CA ARG A 45 -3.41 -1.36 -8.72
C ARG A 45 -3.60 0.11 -9.09
N ILE A 46 -3.59 1.02 -8.11
CA ILE A 46 -3.61 2.46 -8.35
C ILE A 46 -2.37 2.88 -9.14
N LEU A 47 -1.18 2.54 -8.66
CA LEU A 47 0.08 2.92 -9.33
C LEU A 47 0.18 2.29 -10.72
N HIS A 48 -0.26 1.04 -10.88
CA HIS A 48 -0.33 0.39 -12.18
C HIS A 48 -1.31 1.10 -13.13
N ALA A 49 -2.52 1.42 -12.68
CA ALA A 49 -3.50 2.15 -13.48
C ALA A 49 -2.98 3.54 -13.90
N MET A 50 -2.29 4.24 -13.00
CA MET A 50 -1.61 5.50 -13.31
C MET A 50 -0.53 5.32 -14.37
N LYS A 51 0.27 4.24 -14.28
CA LYS A 51 1.33 3.96 -15.26
C LYS A 51 0.78 3.66 -16.65
N VAL A 52 -0.30 2.89 -16.74
CA VAL A 52 -0.94 2.53 -18.02
C VAL A 52 -1.43 3.76 -18.80
N GLN A 53 -1.84 4.81 -18.12
CA GLN A 53 -2.34 6.04 -18.76
C GLN A 53 -1.38 7.23 -18.66
N ASP A 54 -0.13 6.99 -18.21
CA ASP A 54 0.83 8.05 -17.97
C ASP A 54 1.25 8.74 -19.27
N ASP A 55 0.91 10.03 -19.38
CA ASP A 55 1.35 10.93 -20.44
C ASP A 55 2.18 12.11 -19.89
N GLY A 56 2.61 12.03 -18.63
CA GLY A 56 3.35 13.07 -17.93
C GLY A 56 2.52 14.22 -17.39
N ARG A 57 1.21 14.25 -17.67
CA ARG A 57 0.31 15.32 -17.24
C ARG A 57 -0.44 14.93 -15.97
N TYR A 58 -0.94 15.96 -15.27
CA TYR A 58 -1.87 15.75 -14.17
C TYR A 58 -3.22 15.24 -14.68
N THR A 59 -3.72 14.22 -14.01
CA THR A 59 -5.02 13.61 -14.30
C THR A 59 -5.94 13.74 -13.09
N LYS A 60 -7.22 14.02 -13.33
CA LYS A 60 -8.24 14.08 -12.25
C LYS A 60 -8.29 12.77 -11.47
N VAL A 61 -8.28 12.87 -10.15
CA VAL A 61 -8.38 11.71 -9.25
C VAL A 61 -9.63 10.88 -9.54
N ALA A 62 -10.74 11.51 -9.92
CA ALA A 62 -11.95 10.79 -10.34
C ALA A 62 -11.70 9.86 -11.53
N ASN A 63 -10.89 10.27 -12.51
CA ASN A 63 -10.53 9.45 -13.66
C ASN A 63 -9.58 8.30 -13.25
N LEU A 64 -8.62 8.58 -12.37
CA LEU A 64 -7.70 7.56 -11.82
C LEU A 64 -8.46 6.48 -11.05
N ILE A 65 -9.45 6.86 -10.26
CA ILE A 65 -10.34 5.92 -9.56
C ILE A 65 -11.05 5.02 -10.57
N GLY A 66 -11.68 5.61 -11.60
CA GLY A 66 -12.38 4.86 -12.65
C GLY A 66 -11.46 3.89 -13.39
N GLN A 67 -10.21 4.30 -13.69
CA GLN A 67 -9.22 3.42 -14.31
C GLN A 67 -8.79 2.28 -13.37
N THR A 68 -8.64 2.57 -12.08
CA THR A 68 -8.25 1.56 -11.08
C THR A 68 -9.35 0.50 -10.90
N MET A 69 -10.62 0.85 -11.02
CA MET A 69 -11.74 -0.11 -10.92
C MET A 69 -11.68 -1.23 -11.96
N GLN A 70 -10.94 -1.07 -13.04
CA GLN A 70 -10.72 -2.14 -14.03
C GLN A 70 -9.84 -3.29 -13.47
N TYR A 71 -9.11 -3.04 -12.41
CA TYR A 71 -8.23 -4.01 -11.74
C TYR A 71 -8.71 -4.34 -10.32
N HIS A 72 -9.45 -3.44 -9.68
CA HIS A 72 -9.84 -3.55 -8.28
C HIS A 72 -11.37 -3.63 -8.12
N PRO A 73 -11.94 -4.83 -7.79
CA PRO A 73 -13.38 -5.07 -7.76
C PRO A 73 -14.04 -4.56 -6.48
N HIS A 74 -13.66 -3.37 -6.01
CA HIS A 74 -14.21 -2.75 -4.82
C HIS A 74 -14.69 -1.32 -5.11
N GLY A 75 -15.42 -0.73 -4.18
CA GLY A 75 -16.04 0.58 -4.35
C GLY A 75 -15.03 1.72 -4.59
N ASP A 76 -15.45 2.70 -5.37
CA ASP A 76 -14.71 3.92 -5.73
C ASP A 76 -14.20 4.70 -4.52
N ALA A 77 -14.99 4.77 -3.45
CA ALA A 77 -14.60 5.45 -2.21
C ALA A 77 -13.32 4.85 -1.60
N SER A 78 -13.22 3.52 -1.55
CA SER A 78 -12.03 2.85 -0.99
C SER A 78 -10.77 3.08 -1.83
N ILE A 79 -10.91 3.17 -3.15
CA ILE A 79 -9.82 3.50 -4.08
C ILE A 79 -9.42 4.97 -3.88
N GLY A 80 -10.40 5.86 -3.78
CA GLY A 80 -10.17 7.29 -3.55
C GLY A 80 -9.40 7.55 -2.25
N ASP A 81 -9.82 6.92 -1.16
CA ASP A 81 -9.14 7.03 0.15
C ASP A 81 -7.70 6.49 0.10
N ALA A 82 -7.48 5.38 -0.59
CA ALA A 82 -6.15 4.83 -0.76
C ALA A 82 -5.26 5.74 -1.61
N LEU A 83 -5.77 6.31 -2.69
CA LEU A 83 -5.05 7.26 -3.54
C LEU A 83 -4.68 8.53 -2.78
N VAL A 84 -5.60 9.10 -2.01
CA VAL A 84 -5.34 10.28 -1.17
C VAL A 84 -4.22 9.97 -0.17
N LYS A 85 -4.28 8.82 0.50
CA LYS A 85 -3.23 8.42 1.45
C LYS A 85 -1.85 8.24 0.80
N ILE A 86 -1.78 7.74 -0.43
CA ILE A 86 -0.51 7.66 -1.18
C ILE A 86 0.00 9.06 -1.50
N GLY A 87 -0.88 9.95 -1.98
CA GLY A 87 -0.52 11.33 -2.33
C GLY A 87 -0.03 12.13 -1.12
N GLN A 88 -0.69 11.99 0.04
CA GLN A 88 -0.30 12.68 1.28
C GLN A 88 1.06 12.21 1.83
N LYS A 89 1.51 11.01 1.46
CA LYS A 89 2.85 10.50 1.83
C LYS A 89 3.95 10.98 0.87
N GLU A 90 3.56 11.70 -0.18
CA GLU A 90 4.47 12.16 -1.24
C GLU A 90 5.26 11.01 -1.90
N LEU A 91 6.43 11.26 -2.41
CA LEU A 91 7.37 10.30 -2.99
C LEU A 91 6.88 9.64 -4.30
N MET A 92 5.74 8.94 -4.28
CA MET A 92 5.26 8.14 -5.43
C MET A 92 4.39 8.93 -6.40
N ILE A 93 3.70 9.94 -5.92
CA ILE A 93 2.70 10.70 -6.67
C ILE A 93 2.92 12.20 -6.45
N ASP A 94 3.04 12.95 -7.54
CA ASP A 94 2.92 14.40 -7.52
C ASP A 94 1.43 14.78 -7.45
N THR A 95 1.10 15.68 -6.56
CA THR A 95 -0.28 16.07 -6.27
C THR A 95 -0.55 17.53 -6.64
N GLN A 96 -1.77 17.82 -7.10
CA GLN A 96 -2.23 19.18 -7.38
C GLN A 96 -3.64 19.39 -6.82
N GLY A 97 -3.87 20.55 -6.18
CA GLY A 97 -5.11 20.87 -5.49
C GLY A 97 -5.04 20.62 -3.98
N ASN A 98 -6.20 20.59 -3.33
CA ASN A 98 -6.29 20.37 -1.88
C ASN A 98 -6.38 18.87 -1.56
N TRP A 99 -5.27 18.28 -1.15
CA TRP A 99 -5.17 16.86 -0.74
C TRP A 99 -5.35 16.65 0.78
N GLY A 100 -5.80 17.70 1.50
CA GLY A 100 -5.82 17.68 2.96
C GLY A 100 -4.44 17.89 3.57
N ASP A 101 -4.36 17.85 4.88
CA ASP A 101 -3.09 17.97 5.61
C ASP A 101 -3.08 16.99 6.79
N ILE A 102 -2.10 16.10 6.81
CA ILE A 102 -1.94 15.09 7.86
C ILE A 102 -1.60 15.70 9.24
N ARG A 103 -1.11 16.94 9.28
CA ARG A 103 -0.75 17.65 10.52
C ARG A 103 -1.96 18.31 11.17
N THR A 104 -2.87 18.84 10.37
CA THR A 104 -4.09 19.50 10.86
C THR A 104 -5.27 18.56 10.94
N GLY A 105 -5.22 17.43 10.20
CA GLY A 105 -6.34 16.51 10.05
C GLY A 105 -7.37 16.98 9.01
N ASP A 106 -7.04 18.00 8.21
CA ASP A 106 -7.91 18.46 7.14
C ASP A 106 -8.11 17.36 6.09
N VAL A 107 -9.35 17.22 5.63
CA VAL A 107 -9.71 16.23 4.62
C VAL A 107 -9.42 16.73 3.21
N ALA A 108 -9.11 15.81 2.31
CA ALA A 108 -8.92 16.14 0.91
C ALA A 108 -10.23 16.62 0.25
N ALA A 109 -10.10 17.47 -0.75
CA ALA A 109 -11.22 17.86 -1.60
C ALA A 109 -11.76 16.65 -2.40
N ALA A 110 -12.98 16.78 -2.91
CA ALA A 110 -13.59 15.72 -3.70
C ALA A 110 -12.73 15.36 -4.93
N PRO A 111 -12.71 14.07 -5.35
CA PRO A 111 -11.86 13.55 -6.43
C PRO A 111 -11.94 14.30 -7.77
N ARG A 112 -13.06 14.99 -8.03
CA ARG A 112 -13.24 15.80 -9.24
C ARG A 112 -12.44 17.11 -9.25
N TYR A 113 -11.94 17.56 -8.10
CA TYR A 113 -11.22 18.84 -7.98
C TYR A 113 -9.71 18.68 -7.89
N ILE A 114 -9.23 17.54 -7.42
CA ILE A 114 -7.82 17.25 -7.22
C ILE A 114 -7.25 16.42 -8.37
N GLU A 115 -5.96 16.57 -8.60
CA GLU A 115 -5.25 15.91 -9.70
C GLU A 115 -3.96 15.27 -9.21
N ALA A 116 -3.54 14.23 -9.90
CA ALA A 116 -2.30 13.52 -9.61
C ALA A 116 -1.60 13.04 -10.89
N ARG A 117 -0.31 12.81 -10.78
CA ARG A 117 0.51 12.07 -11.74
C ARG A 117 1.57 11.26 -11.01
N LEU A 118 2.18 10.30 -11.69
CA LEU A 118 3.34 9.60 -11.13
C LEU A 118 4.51 10.57 -10.99
N SER A 119 5.22 10.48 -9.87
CA SER A 119 6.43 11.26 -9.67
C SER A 119 7.58 10.73 -10.56
N PRO A 120 8.58 11.57 -10.90
CA PRO A 120 9.79 11.10 -11.58
C PRO A 120 10.49 9.97 -10.79
N PHE A 121 10.44 10.03 -9.47
CA PHE A 121 10.98 8.97 -8.62
C PHE A 121 10.23 7.65 -8.80
N ALA A 122 8.91 7.65 -8.77
CA ALA A 122 8.10 6.45 -8.99
C ALA A 122 8.38 5.83 -10.36
N LEU A 123 8.45 6.66 -11.42
CA LEU A 123 8.74 6.21 -12.77
C LEU A 123 10.11 5.54 -12.89
N ALA A 124 11.12 6.06 -12.18
CA ALA A 124 12.48 5.53 -12.22
C ALA A 124 12.69 4.27 -11.36
N THR A 125 11.88 4.09 -10.29
CA THR A 125 12.16 3.07 -9.27
C THR A 125 11.15 1.95 -9.19
N SER A 126 9.96 2.11 -9.78
CA SER A 126 8.83 1.23 -9.47
C SER A 126 8.29 0.43 -10.66
N PHE A 127 8.75 0.73 -11.87
CA PHE A 127 8.23 0.09 -13.07
C PHE A 127 9.37 -0.43 -13.94
N ASP A 128 9.29 -1.72 -14.27
CA ASP A 128 10.23 -2.42 -15.13
C ASP A 128 9.52 -3.66 -15.66
N ASP A 129 9.07 -3.59 -16.90
CA ASP A 129 8.25 -4.64 -17.51
C ASP A 129 9.02 -5.97 -17.67
N GLU A 130 10.35 -5.92 -17.79
CA GLU A 130 11.20 -7.10 -17.97
C GLU A 130 11.32 -7.93 -16.68
N THR A 131 11.21 -7.26 -15.53
CA THR A 131 11.35 -7.91 -14.21
C THR A 131 10.02 -8.04 -13.47
N THR A 132 8.91 -7.67 -14.10
CA THR A 132 7.57 -7.74 -13.49
C THR A 132 6.87 -9.05 -13.83
N ASP A 133 6.42 -9.77 -12.79
CA ASP A 133 5.53 -10.90 -12.96
C ASP A 133 4.08 -10.41 -13.09
N TRP A 134 3.38 -10.95 -14.09
CA TRP A 134 2.05 -10.51 -14.48
C TRP A 134 0.99 -11.57 -14.23
N GLN A 135 -0.18 -11.15 -13.81
CA GLN A 135 -1.39 -11.98 -13.73
C GLN A 135 -2.56 -11.31 -14.45
N MET A 136 -3.64 -12.07 -14.68
CA MET A 136 -4.87 -11.50 -15.19
C MET A 136 -5.63 -10.76 -14.09
N SER A 137 -6.29 -9.66 -14.46
CA SER A 137 -7.23 -8.96 -13.59
C SER A 137 -8.40 -9.87 -13.19
N TYR A 138 -9.16 -9.48 -12.18
CA TYR A 138 -10.28 -10.27 -11.64
C TYR A 138 -11.32 -10.66 -12.69
N ASP A 139 -11.48 -9.88 -13.75
CA ASP A 139 -12.42 -10.12 -14.86
C ASP A 139 -11.76 -10.80 -16.08
N GLY A 140 -10.46 -11.10 -15.99
CA GLY A 140 -9.69 -11.76 -17.06
C GLY A 140 -9.44 -10.90 -18.30
N ARG A 141 -9.75 -9.61 -18.29
CA ARG A 141 -9.67 -8.75 -19.49
C ARG A 141 -8.34 -8.03 -19.62
N LYS A 142 -7.64 -7.79 -18.54
CA LYS A 142 -6.39 -7.02 -18.48
C LYS A 142 -5.33 -7.76 -17.70
N ARG A 143 -4.09 -7.36 -17.88
CA ARG A 143 -2.97 -7.84 -17.05
C ARG A 143 -2.67 -6.82 -15.98
N GLU A 144 -2.38 -7.30 -14.78
CA GLU A 144 -1.91 -6.51 -13.66
C GLU A 144 -0.64 -7.11 -13.07
N PRO A 145 0.26 -6.32 -12.48
CA PRO A 145 1.46 -6.85 -11.84
C PRO A 145 1.09 -7.62 -10.56
N ILE A 146 1.70 -8.77 -10.35
CA ILE A 146 1.64 -9.48 -9.07
C ILE A 146 2.30 -8.63 -8.00
N LEU A 147 3.51 -8.13 -8.29
CA LEU A 147 4.26 -7.18 -7.46
C LEU A 147 4.90 -6.13 -8.38
N LEU A 148 5.10 -4.93 -7.88
CA LEU A 148 5.91 -3.93 -8.57
C LEU A 148 7.38 -4.12 -8.20
N PRO A 149 8.32 -4.04 -9.19
CA PRO A 149 9.74 -4.23 -8.96
C PRO A 149 10.39 -2.97 -8.33
N ILE A 150 9.90 -2.58 -7.16
CA ILE A 150 10.33 -1.35 -6.48
C ILE A 150 11.78 -1.49 -6.00
N LYS A 151 12.63 -0.60 -6.45
CA LYS A 151 14.09 -0.58 -6.18
C LYS A 151 14.45 0.18 -4.90
N PHE A 152 13.50 0.41 -4.00
CA PHE A 152 13.65 1.19 -2.78
C PHE A 152 12.77 0.59 -1.66
N PRO A 153 13.18 0.65 -0.38
CA PRO A 153 12.41 0.08 0.73
C PRO A 153 11.17 0.94 1.06
N LEU A 154 10.20 0.97 0.13
CA LEU A 154 9.00 1.80 0.19
C LEU A 154 8.16 1.51 1.44
N LEU A 155 8.13 0.25 1.88
CA LEU A 155 7.40 -0.14 3.09
C LEU A 155 7.85 0.65 4.32
N LEU A 156 9.15 0.82 4.48
CA LEU A 156 9.72 1.59 5.59
C LEU A 156 9.58 3.10 5.37
N ALA A 157 9.71 3.59 4.14
CA ALA A 157 9.54 5.01 3.83
C ALA A 157 8.11 5.49 4.13
N HIS A 158 7.13 4.73 3.68
CA HIS A 158 5.72 5.08 3.84
C HIS A 158 5.12 4.64 5.17
N GLY A 159 5.71 3.63 5.81
CA GLY A 159 5.05 2.92 6.87
C GLY A 159 3.74 2.27 6.40
N ALA A 160 3.16 1.44 7.21
CA ALA A 160 1.89 0.80 6.89
C ALA A 160 1.07 0.52 8.15
N GLU A 161 -0.23 0.70 8.03
CA GLU A 161 -1.19 0.27 9.02
C GLU A 161 -2.29 -0.54 8.33
N GLY A 162 -2.65 -1.68 8.89
CA GLY A 162 -3.72 -2.52 8.38
C GLY A 162 -4.32 -3.39 9.47
N ILE A 163 -5.64 -3.47 9.47
CA ILE A 163 -6.39 -4.32 10.39
C ILE A 163 -7.01 -5.43 9.56
N GLY A 164 -6.54 -6.64 9.82
CA GLY A 164 -7.05 -7.86 9.22
C GLY A 164 -7.89 -8.67 10.19
N VAL A 165 -8.10 -9.93 9.89
CA VAL A 165 -8.79 -10.87 10.77
C VAL A 165 -7.74 -11.61 11.60
N GLY A 166 -7.75 -11.41 12.92
CA GLY A 166 -6.77 -12.00 13.83
C GLY A 166 -5.36 -11.42 13.76
N LEU A 167 -5.09 -10.53 12.79
CA LEU A 167 -3.78 -9.91 12.57
C LEU A 167 -3.91 -8.40 12.42
N ARG A 168 -2.89 -7.69 12.85
CA ARG A 168 -2.72 -6.25 12.63
C ARG A 168 -1.31 -5.98 12.14
N THR A 169 -1.19 -5.18 11.10
CA THR A 169 0.10 -4.63 10.65
C THR A 169 0.22 -3.20 11.14
N TYR A 170 1.35 -2.86 11.73
CA TYR A 170 1.68 -1.50 12.13
C TYR A 170 3.18 -1.27 11.97
N ILE A 171 3.56 -0.62 10.85
CA ILE A 171 4.95 -0.34 10.48
C ILE A 171 5.08 1.18 10.46
N LEU A 172 6.01 1.70 11.24
CA LEU A 172 6.26 3.14 11.34
C LEU A 172 7.04 3.62 10.13
N PRO A 173 6.80 4.85 9.65
CA PRO A 173 7.59 5.45 8.58
C PRO A 173 8.99 5.81 9.06
N HIS A 174 9.91 5.98 8.10
CA HIS A 174 11.31 6.35 8.34
C HIS A 174 11.75 7.43 7.35
N ASN A 175 12.79 8.15 7.71
CA ASN A 175 13.36 9.19 6.87
C ASN A 175 13.96 8.61 5.58
N PHE A 176 13.63 9.22 4.44
CA PHE A 176 14.07 8.77 3.12
C PHE A 176 15.61 8.76 2.97
N ILE A 177 16.27 9.79 3.47
CA ILE A 177 17.74 9.91 3.37
C ILE A 177 18.42 8.85 4.24
N GLU A 178 17.93 8.64 5.45
CA GLU A 178 18.43 7.60 6.36
C GLU A 178 18.23 6.20 5.80
N LEU A 179 17.10 5.93 5.15
CA LEU A 179 16.85 4.67 4.44
C LEU A 179 17.84 4.43 3.30
N CYS A 180 18.17 5.48 2.53
CA CYS A 180 19.21 5.38 1.49
C CYS A 180 20.58 5.09 2.12
N GLN A 181 20.94 5.76 3.20
CA GLN A 181 22.20 5.55 3.91
C GLN A 181 22.28 4.15 4.51
N ALA A 182 21.22 3.67 5.15
CA ALA A 182 21.12 2.32 5.68
C ALA A 182 21.26 1.26 4.57
N SER A 183 20.59 1.45 3.44
CA SER A 183 20.71 0.57 2.27
C SER A 183 22.14 0.48 1.75
N ILE A 184 22.83 1.62 1.67
CA ILE A 184 24.26 1.68 1.29
C ILE A 184 25.15 0.98 2.33
N ALA A 185 24.85 1.15 3.62
CA ALA A 185 25.58 0.51 4.70
C ALA A 185 25.44 -1.02 4.65
N ILE A 186 24.23 -1.53 4.42
CA ILE A 186 23.96 -2.95 4.24
C ILE A 186 24.79 -3.54 3.08
N ILE A 187 24.75 -2.90 1.92
CA ILE A 187 25.53 -3.35 0.74
C ILE A 187 27.04 -3.36 1.05
N LYS A 188 27.52 -2.38 1.81
CA LYS A 188 28.93 -2.29 2.24
C LYS A 188 29.26 -3.16 3.46
N LYS A 189 28.31 -3.93 3.97
CA LYS A 189 28.45 -4.77 5.19
C LYS A 189 28.90 -3.97 6.43
N LYS A 190 28.40 -2.74 6.56
CA LYS A 190 28.65 -1.86 7.71
C LYS A 190 27.44 -1.87 8.64
N SER A 191 27.67 -1.61 9.91
CA SER A 191 26.59 -1.33 10.88
C SER A 191 25.87 -0.05 10.54
N PHE A 192 24.60 0.02 10.85
CA PHE A 192 23.77 1.22 10.74
C PHE A 192 22.75 1.24 11.89
N GLU A 193 22.22 2.40 12.16
CA GLU A 193 21.08 2.62 13.04
C GLU A 193 19.98 3.26 12.21
N LEU A 194 18.73 2.87 12.46
CA LEU A 194 17.57 3.39 11.74
C LEU A 194 16.41 3.52 12.74
N TYR A 195 15.87 4.71 12.85
CA TYR A 195 14.78 5.01 13.76
C TYR A 195 13.56 5.53 12.99
N PRO A 196 12.34 5.29 13.53
CA PRO A 196 11.13 5.87 12.95
C PRO A 196 11.19 7.39 12.90
N ASP A 197 10.73 7.94 11.79
CA ASP A 197 10.59 9.37 11.57
C ASP A 197 9.24 9.68 10.92
N PHE A 198 8.65 10.83 11.26
CA PHE A 198 7.29 11.16 10.85
C PHE A 198 7.27 12.43 10.01
N LEU A 199 6.50 12.43 8.92
CA LEU A 199 6.30 13.60 8.06
C LEU A 199 5.70 14.81 8.81
N THR A 200 5.05 14.56 9.94
CA THR A 200 4.50 15.61 10.81
C THR A 200 5.54 16.35 11.62
N GLY A 201 6.78 15.85 11.65
CA GLY A 201 7.84 16.36 12.54
C GLY A 201 7.63 15.96 14.00
N GLY A 202 8.45 16.56 14.89
CA GLY A 202 8.41 16.31 16.33
C GLY A 202 9.67 15.65 16.87
N PHE A 203 9.68 15.33 18.16
CA PHE A 203 10.77 14.62 18.82
C PHE A 203 10.32 13.19 19.14
N VAL A 204 11.21 12.23 18.90
CA VAL A 204 10.97 10.82 19.17
C VAL A 204 12.00 10.31 20.19
N ASP A 205 11.51 9.78 21.30
CA ASP A 205 12.35 9.05 22.27
C ASP A 205 12.39 7.57 21.85
N VAL A 206 13.56 7.13 21.42
CA VAL A 206 13.80 5.78 20.87
C VAL A 206 14.56 4.88 21.84
N GLN A 207 14.81 5.29 23.08
CA GLN A 207 15.61 4.52 24.05
C GLN A 207 15.11 3.08 24.26
N ASN A 208 13.83 2.84 24.09
CA ASN A 208 13.19 1.54 24.25
C ASN A 208 12.65 0.97 22.93
N TYR A 209 13.13 1.44 21.79
CA TYR A 209 12.61 1.03 20.47
C TYR A 209 12.92 -0.43 20.12
N GLN A 210 14.10 -0.93 20.51
CA GLN A 210 14.55 -2.32 20.28
C GLN A 210 14.39 -2.78 18.83
N ASP A 211 14.70 -1.92 17.85
CA ASP A 211 14.59 -2.18 16.41
C ASP A 211 13.19 -2.70 15.98
N GLY A 212 12.13 -2.26 16.66
CA GLY A 212 10.77 -2.68 16.38
C GLY A 212 10.41 -4.11 16.87
N LEU A 213 11.26 -4.74 17.64
CA LEU A 213 10.98 -6.04 18.24
C LEU A 213 9.80 -5.97 19.22
N GLN A 214 9.20 -7.14 19.49
CA GLN A 214 8.07 -7.24 20.41
C GLN A 214 8.40 -6.64 21.78
N GLY A 215 7.62 -5.68 22.23
CA GLY A 215 7.83 -4.94 23.47
C GLY A 215 8.58 -3.63 23.29
N GLY A 216 9.15 -3.35 22.12
CA GLY A 216 9.74 -2.04 21.79
C GLY A 216 8.72 -0.93 21.89
N LYS A 217 9.13 0.25 22.39
CA LYS A 217 8.26 1.42 22.58
C LYS A 217 8.96 2.66 22.08
N ILE A 218 8.22 3.53 21.44
CA ILE A 218 8.63 4.91 21.15
C ILE A 218 7.69 5.88 21.85
N LYS A 219 8.20 7.05 22.19
CA LYS A 219 7.38 8.17 22.70
C LYS A 219 7.58 9.36 21.77
N CYS A 220 6.50 9.87 21.21
CA CYS A 220 6.50 11.10 20.40
C CYS A 220 6.13 12.29 21.29
N ARG A 221 6.76 13.46 21.05
CA ARG A 221 6.48 14.75 21.70
C ARG A 221 6.41 15.86 20.66
#